data_17faecbd707d1b959f2320078e4272fe
#
_entry.id   17faecbd707d1b959f2320078e4272fe
#
_cell.length_a   1.000
_cell.length_b   1.000
_cell.length_c   1.000
_cell.angle_alpha   90.00
_cell.angle_beta   90.00
_cell.angle_gamma   90.00
#
_symmetry.space_group_name_H-M   'P 1'
#
loop_
_entity.id
_entity.type
_entity.pdbx_description
1 polymer ?
#
loop_
_entity_poly.entity_id
_entity_poly.type
_entity_poly.pdbx_seq_one_letter_code
_entity_poly.pdbx_strand_id
1 'polypeptide(L)'
;IHLAVVDPGVGTDRAPVIVVTPEAYFVGPDNGLVSGILQKYTSQVEAKNGQISVPEQCMALKITRSDLFLKPLSKTFHGRDIFAPIAAYISLGTAVDSLGIRVEKLVSNAIYPVKHADGRIIGSVVYIDHFGNLITNIENVMVEAFSDVTVQIADNVTFLRDTFNETGF
;
A
#
# COMPACT_ATOMS: atom_id res chain seq x y z
N ILE A 1 -6.57 8.83 13.37
CA ILE A 1 -7.38 8.15 12.35
C ILE A 1 -6.98 8.71 11.00
N HIS A 2 -6.64 7.84 10.07
CA HIS A 2 -6.34 8.18 8.68
C HIS A 2 -7.48 7.69 7.80
N LEU A 3 -8.05 8.59 7.02
CA LEU A 3 -9.04 8.29 6.00
C LEU A 3 -8.35 8.34 4.64
N ALA A 4 -8.18 7.17 4.01
CA ALA A 4 -7.47 7.04 2.75
C ALA A 4 -8.41 6.47 1.67
N VAL A 5 -8.77 7.31 0.68
CA VAL A 5 -9.75 6.98 -0.35
C VAL A 5 -9.16 7.23 -1.73
N VAL A 6 -8.23 6.37 -2.14
CA VAL A 6 -7.83 6.19 -3.54
C VAL A 6 -8.48 4.88 -3.98
N ASP A 7 -9.57 4.96 -4.75
CA ASP A 7 -10.48 3.84 -4.96
C ASP A 7 -10.92 3.68 -6.42
N PRO A 8 -10.01 3.18 -7.29
CA PRO A 8 -10.37 2.86 -8.69
C PRO A 8 -11.48 1.80 -8.80
N GLY A 9 -11.65 0.99 -7.75
CA GLY A 9 -12.66 -0.07 -7.65
C GLY A 9 -13.96 0.36 -6.96
N VAL A 10 -14.24 1.66 -6.81
CA VAL A 10 -15.47 2.15 -6.19
C VAL A 10 -16.71 1.56 -6.89
N GLY A 11 -17.67 1.08 -6.10
CA GLY A 11 -18.89 0.45 -6.63
C GLY A 11 -18.76 -1.00 -7.09
N THR A 12 -17.57 -1.62 -6.95
CA THR A 12 -17.35 -3.06 -7.16
C THR A 12 -17.48 -3.84 -5.83
N ASP A 13 -17.15 -5.13 -5.86
CA ASP A 13 -17.18 -6.02 -4.69
C ASP A 13 -16.04 -5.81 -3.69
N ARG A 14 -15.14 -4.84 -3.95
CA ARG A 14 -14.04 -4.54 -3.00
C ARG A 14 -14.61 -4.16 -1.63
N ALA A 15 -14.08 -4.76 -0.57
CA ALA A 15 -14.55 -4.52 0.79
C ALA A 15 -14.17 -3.12 1.30
N PRO A 16 -15.04 -2.43 2.04
CA PRO A 16 -14.64 -1.33 2.90
C PRO A 16 -14.01 -1.90 4.18
N VAL A 17 -12.84 -1.36 4.59
CA VAL A 17 -12.10 -1.91 5.74
C VAL A 17 -11.66 -0.84 6.73
N ILE A 18 -11.47 -1.30 7.97
CA ILE A 18 -10.74 -0.59 9.01
C ILE A 18 -9.50 -1.42 9.31
N VAL A 19 -8.34 -0.79 9.33
CA VAL A 19 -7.09 -1.39 9.80
C VAL A 19 -6.65 -0.67 11.07
N VAL A 20 -6.40 -1.43 12.11
CA VAL A 20 -5.93 -0.97 13.41
C VAL A 20 -4.48 -1.39 13.57
N THR A 21 -3.62 -0.43 13.83
CA THR A 21 -2.22 -0.65 14.17
C THR A 21 -1.96 -0.14 15.59
N PRO A 22 -0.80 -0.43 16.19
CA PRO A 22 -0.45 0.13 17.50
C PRO A 22 -0.49 1.66 17.58
N GLU A 23 -0.26 2.35 16.45
CA GLU A 23 -0.19 3.81 16.43
C GLU A 23 -1.44 4.50 15.89
N ALA A 24 -2.24 3.82 15.04
CA ALA A 24 -3.30 4.49 14.29
C ALA A 24 -4.40 3.57 13.77
N TYR A 25 -5.51 4.21 13.41
CA TYR A 25 -6.60 3.61 12.65
C TYR A 25 -6.56 4.09 11.20
N PHE A 26 -6.80 3.17 10.26
CA PHE A 26 -6.91 3.46 8.83
C PHE A 26 -8.26 3.00 8.32
N VAL A 27 -8.98 3.89 7.65
CA VAL A 27 -10.30 3.60 7.07
C VAL A 27 -10.22 3.83 5.57
N GLY A 28 -10.60 2.83 4.79
CA GLY A 28 -10.52 2.91 3.33
C GLY A 28 -10.94 1.63 2.61
N PRO A 29 -10.71 1.55 1.30
CA PRO A 29 -10.99 0.37 0.49
C PRO A 29 -9.92 -0.70 0.66
N ASP A 30 -10.33 -1.97 0.60
CA ASP A 30 -9.43 -3.12 0.48
C ASP A 30 -9.00 -3.31 -0.98
N ASN A 31 -8.05 -2.53 -1.42
CA ASN A 31 -7.52 -2.52 -2.78
C ASN A 31 -5.99 -2.48 -2.83
N GLY A 32 -5.34 -2.81 -1.72
CA GLY A 32 -3.89 -2.78 -1.57
C GLY A 32 -3.33 -1.47 -1.01
N LEU A 33 -4.14 -0.41 -0.90
CA LEU A 33 -3.71 0.89 -0.39
C LEU A 33 -3.09 0.81 1.02
N VAL A 34 -3.65 -0.02 1.89
CA VAL A 34 -3.18 -0.20 3.28
C VAL A 34 -2.09 -1.26 3.42
N SER A 35 -1.75 -2.00 2.36
CA SER A 35 -0.77 -3.09 2.45
C SER A 35 0.63 -2.59 2.84
N GLY A 36 1.06 -1.42 2.35
CA GLY A 36 2.34 -0.81 2.72
C GLY A 36 2.43 -0.43 4.21
N ILE A 37 1.29 -0.18 4.86
CA ILE A 37 1.24 0.09 6.30
C ILE A 37 1.48 -1.20 7.07
N LEU A 38 0.82 -2.30 6.68
CA LEU A 38 0.97 -3.60 7.33
C LEU A 38 2.40 -4.16 7.20
N GLN A 39 3.09 -3.84 6.10
CA GLN A 39 4.49 -4.24 5.88
C GLN A 39 5.45 -3.74 6.96
N LYS A 40 5.14 -2.60 7.62
CA LYS A 40 5.95 -2.09 8.74
C LYS A 40 5.92 -2.98 9.98
N TYR A 41 4.90 -3.84 10.08
CA TYR A 41 4.65 -4.69 11.25
C TYR A 41 4.96 -6.16 10.99
N THR A 42 5.51 -6.51 9.85
CA THR A 42 5.90 -7.89 9.52
C THR A 42 7.23 -7.93 8.79
N SER A 43 8.09 -8.86 9.17
CA SER A 43 9.32 -9.18 8.45
C SER A 43 9.06 -10.11 7.24
N GLN A 44 7.87 -10.70 7.17
CA GLN A 44 7.48 -11.61 6.09
C GLN A 44 6.60 -10.88 5.08
N VAL A 45 7.21 -10.29 4.07
CA VAL A 45 6.49 -9.73 2.92
C VAL A 45 6.15 -10.85 1.94
N GLU A 46 5.41 -11.84 2.40
CA GLU A 46 4.83 -12.82 1.50
C GLU A 46 3.42 -12.37 1.08
N ALA A 47 3.35 -11.50 0.08
CA ALA A 47 2.13 -11.36 -0.69
C ALA A 47 1.92 -12.65 -1.51
N LYS A 48 1.27 -13.64 -0.92
CA LYS A 48 0.86 -14.84 -1.66
C LYS A 48 -0.45 -14.53 -2.38
N ASN A 49 -0.47 -14.71 -3.67
CA ASN A 49 -1.68 -14.54 -4.51
C ASN A 49 -2.33 -13.14 -4.41
N GLY A 50 -1.53 -12.07 -4.32
CA GLY A 50 -2.07 -10.71 -4.23
C GLY A 50 -2.73 -10.36 -2.89
N GLN A 51 -2.42 -11.09 -1.84
CA GLN A 51 -2.93 -10.85 -0.48
C GLN A 51 -1.78 -10.77 0.53
N ILE A 52 -1.96 -9.95 1.56
CA ILE A 52 -1.09 -9.85 2.73
C ILE A 52 -1.85 -10.35 3.97
N SER A 53 -1.20 -11.14 4.81
CA SER A 53 -1.73 -11.51 6.12
C SER A 53 -1.67 -10.33 7.08
N VAL A 54 -2.70 -10.16 7.90
CA VAL A 54 -2.73 -9.13 8.94
C VAL A 54 -1.77 -9.56 10.05
N PRO A 55 -0.74 -8.75 10.41
CA PRO A 55 0.20 -9.07 11.48
C PRO A 55 -0.50 -9.19 12.84
N GLU A 56 0.07 -10.00 13.76
CA GLU A 56 -0.51 -10.27 15.09
C GLU A 56 -0.76 -9.01 15.92
N GLN A 57 0.11 -8.00 15.81
CA GLN A 57 -0.03 -6.71 16.51
C GLN A 57 -1.03 -5.76 15.83
N CYS A 58 -1.59 -6.14 14.68
CA CYS A 58 -2.58 -5.39 13.94
C CYS A 58 -3.93 -6.12 13.94
N MET A 59 -4.96 -5.39 13.59
CA MET A 59 -6.30 -5.94 13.36
C MET A 59 -6.87 -5.35 12.09
N ALA A 60 -7.59 -6.14 11.33
CA ALA A 60 -8.35 -5.64 10.20
C ALA A 60 -9.81 -6.10 10.29
N LEU A 61 -10.72 -5.22 9.95
CA LEU A 61 -12.16 -5.50 9.92
C LEU A 61 -12.75 -5.11 8.56
N LYS A 62 -13.53 -6.00 7.99
CA LYS A 62 -14.47 -5.63 6.93
C LYS A 62 -15.66 -4.92 7.56
N ILE A 63 -15.95 -3.70 7.14
CA ILE A 63 -17.06 -2.90 7.66
C ILE A 63 -18.37 -3.54 7.22
N THR A 64 -19.27 -3.80 8.18
CA THR A 64 -20.58 -4.42 7.95
C THR A 64 -21.76 -3.56 8.44
N ARG A 65 -21.50 -2.48 9.18
CA ARG A 65 -22.49 -1.57 9.75
C ARG A 65 -23.02 -0.58 8.71
N SER A 66 -23.79 -1.11 7.75
CA SER A 66 -24.41 -0.31 6.68
C SER A 66 -25.48 0.67 7.17
N ASP A 67 -25.96 0.50 8.40
CA ASP A 67 -26.85 1.44 9.10
C ASP A 67 -26.16 2.77 9.45
N LEU A 68 -24.82 2.78 9.52
CA LEU A 68 -24.02 3.97 9.78
C LEU A 68 -23.61 4.73 8.50
N PHE A 69 -23.93 4.20 7.33
CA PHE A 69 -23.62 4.84 6.06
C PHE A 69 -24.57 6.00 5.76
N LEU A 70 -24.10 7.02 5.07
CA LEU A 70 -24.99 8.07 4.55
C LEU A 70 -25.92 7.50 3.49
N LYS A 71 -27.15 7.97 3.49
CA LYS A 71 -28.20 7.53 2.57
C LYS A 71 -28.78 8.72 1.80
N PRO A 72 -29.12 8.56 0.50
CA PRO A 72 -28.96 7.34 -0.29
C PRO A 72 -27.49 7.05 -0.61
N LEU A 73 -27.10 5.77 -0.56
CA LEU A 73 -25.73 5.34 -0.88
C LEU A 73 -25.44 5.55 -2.37
N SER A 74 -24.46 6.35 -2.69
CA SER A 74 -23.98 6.54 -4.05
C SER A 74 -23.15 5.34 -4.53
N LYS A 75 -23.19 5.07 -5.83
CA LYS A 75 -22.33 4.04 -6.44
C LYS A 75 -20.86 4.46 -6.55
N THR A 76 -20.55 5.76 -6.48
CA THR A 76 -19.21 6.29 -6.77
C THR A 76 -18.65 7.20 -5.67
N PHE A 77 -19.45 7.59 -4.68
CA PHE A 77 -19.01 8.47 -3.60
C PHE A 77 -18.89 7.74 -2.25
N HIS A 78 -18.28 6.54 -2.26
CA HIS A 78 -18.07 5.75 -1.03
C HIS A 78 -17.18 6.47 -0.01
N GLY A 79 -16.28 7.35 -0.45
CA GLY A 79 -15.51 8.23 0.44
C GLY A 79 -16.41 9.03 1.37
N ARG A 80 -17.43 9.69 0.80
CA ARG A 80 -18.42 10.49 1.52
C ARG A 80 -19.41 9.61 2.28
N ASP A 81 -19.91 8.55 1.66
CA ASP A 81 -21.09 7.83 2.16
C ASP A 81 -20.74 6.70 3.12
N ILE A 82 -19.56 6.12 3.03
CA ILE A 82 -19.09 4.99 3.84
C ILE A 82 -17.92 5.40 4.72
N PHE A 83 -16.79 5.79 4.10
CA PHE A 83 -15.53 5.89 4.83
C PHE A 83 -15.50 7.08 5.78
N ALA A 84 -15.99 8.25 5.38
CA ALA A 84 -16.03 9.43 6.24
C ALA A 84 -16.97 9.24 7.46
N PRO A 85 -18.21 8.72 7.34
CA PRO A 85 -19.05 8.40 8.49
C PRO A 85 -18.39 7.42 9.46
N ILE A 86 -17.79 6.33 8.96
CA ILE A 86 -17.12 5.35 9.82
C ILE A 86 -15.94 5.97 10.56
N ALA A 87 -15.10 6.75 9.89
CA ALA A 87 -14.00 7.47 10.53
C ALA A 87 -14.52 8.44 11.62
N ALA A 88 -15.64 9.12 11.36
CA ALA A 88 -16.29 10.00 12.35
C ALA A 88 -16.78 9.21 13.57
N TYR A 89 -17.43 8.07 13.39
CA TYR A 89 -17.87 7.22 14.51
C TYR A 89 -16.68 6.74 15.36
N ILE A 90 -15.58 6.33 14.73
CA ILE A 90 -14.35 5.96 15.45
C ILE A 90 -13.84 7.17 16.25
N SER A 91 -13.82 8.38 15.68
CA SER A 91 -13.34 9.59 16.35
C SER A 91 -14.20 9.98 17.56
N LEU A 92 -15.48 9.60 17.54
CA LEU A 92 -16.43 9.79 18.64
C LEU A 92 -16.35 8.68 19.71
N GLY A 93 -15.41 7.73 19.58
CA GLY A 93 -15.18 6.67 20.56
C GLY A 93 -15.99 5.40 20.35
N THR A 94 -16.61 5.23 19.17
CA THR A 94 -17.28 3.95 18.84
C THR A 94 -16.25 2.80 18.84
N ALA A 95 -16.55 1.73 19.57
CA ALA A 95 -15.69 0.56 19.62
C ALA A 95 -15.52 -0.05 18.23
N VAL A 96 -14.28 -0.15 17.75
CA VAL A 96 -13.97 -0.57 16.38
C VAL A 96 -14.48 -1.98 16.09
N ASP A 97 -14.38 -2.90 17.06
CA ASP A 97 -14.91 -4.27 16.94
C ASP A 97 -16.42 -4.34 16.66
N SER A 98 -17.17 -3.27 16.99
CA SER A 98 -18.61 -3.19 16.71
C SER A 98 -18.94 -2.75 15.27
N LEU A 99 -17.95 -2.32 14.49
CA LEU A 99 -18.16 -1.73 13.17
C LEU A 99 -18.07 -2.76 12.02
N GLY A 100 -17.57 -3.97 12.31
CA GLY A 100 -17.38 -4.97 11.27
C GLY A 100 -16.98 -6.33 11.79
N ILE A 101 -16.60 -7.19 10.87
CA ILE A 101 -16.08 -8.53 11.15
C ILE A 101 -14.58 -8.59 10.89
N ARG A 102 -13.84 -9.31 11.71
CA ARG A 102 -12.39 -9.49 11.55
C ARG A 102 -12.08 -10.26 10.27
N VAL A 103 -11.00 -9.84 9.61
CA VAL A 103 -10.43 -10.50 8.44
C VAL A 103 -8.94 -10.73 8.68
N GLU A 104 -8.46 -11.88 8.22
CA GLU A 104 -7.06 -12.30 8.43
C GLU A 104 -6.14 -11.87 7.28
N LYS A 105 -6.73 -11.50 6.13
CA LYS A 105 -6.00 -11.12 4.93
C LYS A 105 -6.65 -9.93 4.27
N LEU A 106 -5.81 -9.09 3.65
CA LEU A 106 -6.21 -7.97 2.83
C LEU A 106 -5.55 -8.05 1.46
N VAL A 107 -6.09 -7.34 0.49
CA VAL A 107 -5.48 -7.17 -0.83
C VAL A 107 -4.10 -6.51 -0.66
N SER A 108 -3.12 -7.02 -1.35
CA SER A 108 -1.77 -6.46 -1.37
C SER A 108 -1.45 -5.91 -2.75
N ASN A 109 -1.03 -4.64 -2.78
CA ASN A 109 -0.24 -4.14 -3.88
C ASN A 109 1.20 -4.53 -3.59
N ALA A 110 1.60 -5.69 -4.10
CA ALA A 110 2.95 -6.18 -3.91
C ALA A 110 3.96 -5.27 -4.62
N ILE A 111 4.48 -4.30 -3.88
CA ILE A 111 5.82 -3.81 -4.18
C ILE A 111 6.72 -4.97 -3.76
N TYR A 112 7.27 -5.68 -4.75
CA TYR A 112 8.18 -6.79 -4.47
C TYR A 112 9.34 -6.25 -3.62
N PRO A 113 9.72 -6.95 -2.53
CA PRO A 113 10.84 -6.50 -1.71
C PRO A 113 12.11 -6.50 -2.55
N VAL A 114 12.97 -5.52 -2.29
CA VAL A 114 14.32 -5.51 -2.82
C VAL A 114 15.05 -6.75 -2.29
N LYS A 115 15.69 -7.51 -3.18
CA LYS A 115 16.46 -8.71 -2.83
C LYS A 115 17.94 -8.42 -2.96
N HIS A 116 18.72 -8.91 -2.00
CA HIS A 116 20.17 -8.93 -2.07
C HIS A 116 20.63 -10.36 -2.36
N ALA A 117 21.27 -10.58 -3.48
CA ALA A 117 21.78 -11.89 -3.88
C ALA A 117 23.04 -11.74 -4.72
N ASP A 118 24.09 -12.48 -4.40
CA ASP A 118 25.33 -12.60 -5.17
C ASP A 118 25.98 -11.25 -5.56
N GLY A 119 26.03 -10.31 -4.60
CA GLY A 119 26.57 -8.96 -4.84
C GLY A 119 25.67 -8.08 -5.71
N ARG A 120 24.41 -8.45 -5.91
CA ARG A 120 23.41 -7.70 -6.68
C ARG A 120 22.28 -7.25 -5.79
N ILE A 121 21.74 -6.10 -6.13
CA ILE A 121 20.48 -5.57 -5.58
C ILE A 121 19.43 -5.72 -6.68
N ILE A 122 18.40 -6.50 -6.42
CA ILE A 122 17.33 -6.79 -7.38
C ILE A 122 16.07 -6.09 -6.90
N GLY A 123 15.62 -5.10 -7.64
CA GLY A 123 14.38 -4.37 -7.40
C GLY A 123 13.41 -4.48 -8.56
N SER A 124 12.37 -3.67 -8.51
CA SER A 124 11.34 -3.57 -9.54
C SER A 124 11.07 -2.12 -9.91
N VAL A 125 10.72 -1.87 -11.16
CA VAL A 125 10.15 -0.59 -11.57
C VAL A 125 8.74 -0.50 -10.97
N VAL A 126 8.52 0.49 -10.12
CA VAL A 126 7.24 0.71 -9.42
C VAL A 126 6.38 1.77 -10.08
N TYR A 127 7.00 2.64 -10.87
CA TYR A 127 6.32 3.70 -11.59
C TYR A 127 7.14 4.15 -12.79
N ILE A 128 6.48 4.58 -13.85
CA ILE A 128 7.09 5.25 -15.01
C ILE A 128 6.45 6.62 -15.09
N ASP A 129 7.24 7.67 -14.99
CA ASP A 129 6.73 9.03 -15.06
C ASP A 129 6.39 9.44 -16.51
N HIS A 130 5.78 10.62 -16.68
CA HIS A 130 5.37 11.10 -17.99
C HIS A 130 6.55 11.52 -18.92
N PHE A 131 7.76 11.61 -18.38
CA PHE A 131 8.99 11.81 -19.15
C PHE A 131 9.64 10.49 -19.59
N GLY A 132 9.14 9.35 -19.08
CA GLY A 132 9.68 8.03 -19.34
C GLY A 132 10.73 7.57 -18.31
N ASN A 133 10.91 8.28 -17.20
CA ASN A 133 11.82 7.87 -16.14
C ASN A 133 11.26 6.66 -15.39
N LEU A 134 12.10 5.67 -15.19
CA LEU A 134 11.76 4.46 -14.45
C LEU A 134 12.07 4.67 -12.96
N ILE A 135 11.02 4.77 -12.15
CA ILE A 135 11.15 4.86 -10.70
C ILE A 135 11.18 3.45 -10.13
N THR A 136 12.21 3.12 -9.37
CA THR A 136 12.36 1.78 -8.76
C THR A 136 12.10 1.80 -7.26
N ASN A 137 11.95 0.61 -6.67
CA ASN A 137 11.87 0.44 -5.22
C ASN A 137 13.26 0.27 -4.56
N ILE A 138 14.36 0.46 -5.30
CA ILE A 138 15.72 0.47 -4.75
C ILE A 138 15.99 1.88 -4.21
N GLU A 139 16.17 2.00 -2.90
CA GLU A 139 16.47 3.26 -2.25
C GLU A 139 17.94 3.64 -2.48
N ASN A 140 18.24 4.95 -2.61
CA ASN A 140 19.59 5.46 -2.83
C ASN A 140 20.56 4.96 -1.76
N VAL A 141 20.15 4.93 -0.49
CA VAL A 141 20.96 4.45 0.63
C VAL A 141 21.48 3.00 0.43
N MET A 142 20.77 2.19 -0.36
CA MET A 142 21.19 0.81 -0.65
C MET A 142 22.37 0.74 -1.62
N VAL A 143 22.61 1.80 -2.39
CA VAL A 143 23.65 1.86 -3.42
C VAL A 143 24.78 2.83 -3.10
N GLU A 144 24.59 3.79 -2.21
CA GLU A 144 25.57 4.82 -1.83
C GLU A 144 26.89 4.27 -1.27
N ALA A 145 26.86 3.06 -0.70
CA ALA A 145 28.06 2.43 -0.13
C ALA A 145 28.97 1.78 -1.20
N PHE A 146 28.55 1.76 -2.46
CA PHE A 146 29.26 1.07 -3.54
C PHE A 146 29.81 2.07 -4.56
N SER A 147 31.04 1.84 -5.05
CA SER A 147 31.60 2.52 -6.21
C SER A 147 31.31 1.70 -7.47
N ASP A 148 31.23 2.39 -8.61
CA ASP A 148 31.12 1.75 -9.94
C ASP A 148 29.90 0.83 -10.10
N VAL A 149 28.75 1.28 -9.57
CA VAL A 149 27.50 0.54 -9.67
C VAL A 149 27.01 0.51 -11.11
N THR A 150 26.70 -0.69 -11.59
CA THR A 150 26.03 -0.88 -12.88
C THR A 150 24.56 -1.21 -12.67
N VAL A 151 23.70 -0.65 -13.51
CA VAL A 151 22.25 -0.90 -13.52
C VAL A 151 21.92 -1.73 -14.75
N GLN A 152 21.25 -2.85 -14.55
CA GLN A 152 20.74 -3.68 -15.63
C GLN A 152 19.18 -3.63 -15.63
N ILE A 153 18.60 -3.26 -16.75
CA ILE A 153 17.16 -3.28 -16.99
C ILE A 153 16.92 -4.05 -18.29
N ALA A 154 16.27 -5.20 -18.21
CA ALA A 154 16.18 -6.17 -19.30
C ALA A 154 17.58 -6.48 -19.88
N ASP A 155 17.81 -6.22 -21.16
CA ASP A 155 19.08 -6.47 -21.84
C ASP A 155 20.01 -5.24 -21.83
N ASN A 156 19.59 -4.13 -21.25
CA ASN A 156 20.39 -2.91 -21.23
C ASN A 156 21.18 -2.83 -19.92
N VAL A 157 22.46 -2.49 -20.04
CA VAL A 157 23.38 -2.27 -18.91
C VAL A 157 23.98 -0.88 -19.04
N THR A 158 23.94 -0.11 -17.95
CA THR A 158 24.56 1.22 -17.88
C THR A 158 25.17 1.44 -16.50
N PHE A 159 26.06 2.44 -16.37
CA PHE A 159 26.54 2.87 -15.07
C PHE A 159 25.50 3.74 -14.36
N LEU A 160 25.39 3.57 -13.04
CA LEU A 160 24.63 4.50 -12.20
C LEU A 160 25.32 5.86 -12.24
N ARG A 161 24.53 6.93 -12.43
CA ARG A 161 25.01 8.30 -12.47
C ARG A 161 24.15 9.15 -11.55
N ASP A 162 24.72 10.23 -11.00
CA ASP A 162 24.01 11.13 -10.11
C ASP A 162 23.05 12.05 -10.88
N THR A 163 23.37 12.38 -12.12
CA THR A 163 22.58 13.29 -12.94
C THR A 163 22.53 12.88 -14.41
N PHE A 164 21.52 13.36 -15.15
CA PHE A 164 21.39 13.16 -16.59
C PHE A 164 22.53 13.79 -17.39
N ASN A 165 23.15 14.86 -16.91
CA ASN A 165 24.25 15.55 -17.61
C ASN A 165 25.51 14.68 -17.75
N GLU A 166 25.66 13.65 -16.96
CA GLU A 166 26.80 12.72 -17.00
C GLU A 166 26.66 11.64 -18.09
N THR A 167 25.48 11.55 -18.72
CA THR A 167 25.18 10.53 -19.75
C THR A 167 25.48 10.98 -21.16
N GLY A 168 25.80 12.26 -21.38
CA GLY A 168 26.20 12.79 -22.70
C GLY A 168 25.04 12.94 -23.70
N PHE A 169 23.79 13.13 -23.23
CA PHE A 169 22.64 13.50 -24.04
C PHE A 169 22.52 15.01 -24.15
#